data_e27d392684c52e1f21e99afabb04f63e
#
_entry.id   e27d392684c52e1f21e99afabb04f63e
#
_cell.length_a   1.000
_cell.length_b   1.000
_cell.length_c   1.000
_cell.angle_alpha   90.00
_cell.angle_beta   90.00
_cell.angle_gamma   90.00
#
_symmetry.space_group_name_H-M   'P 1'
#
loop_
_entity.id
_entity.type
_entity.pdbx_description
1 polymer ?
#
loop_
_entity_poly.entity_id
_entity_poly.type
_entity_poly.pdbx_seq_one_letter_code
_entity_poly.pdbx_strand_id
1 'polypeptide(L)'
;MDVGGLKVASIVDRIDGPSSWTIERDVHALILYEAGSYHWLETWLDERRTSLGDPLPGEMWLAPAGRRYRGEAKGGAVRYVEVEIPTSRLVVAPDTRALAAHYDLTLAALVRALLAGDAAAADPLVTILARTLEGMAGRPVVPPVAERINDLMAFIQTQLEGSLTVEEMAAEAGMSVNSLIVHFTSVTGRTPAQYMLRQRLRRACWFLMNRPLSVAEIAFATGFSSHAHLCAIFRRKLGMSPGEWRRRHVSAIVPPAWEE
;
A
#
# COMPACT_ATOMS: atom_id res chain seq x y z
N MET A 1 -21.91 6.53 -5.92
CA MET A 1 -23.16 6.51 -5.13
C MET A 1 -22.91 7.09 -3.75
N ASP A 2 -23.93 7.64 -3.10
CA ASP A 2 -23.82 8.06 -1.69
C ASP A 2 -24.35 6.94 -0.80
N VAL A 3 -23.54 6.52 0.18
CA VAL A 3 -23.87 5.41 1.08
C VAL A 3 -23.46 5.82 2.50
N GLY A 4 -24.42 6.03 3.38
CA GLY A 4 -24.18 6.47 4.75
C GLY A 4 -23.45 7.82 4.85
N GLY A 5 -23.66 8.74 3.92
CA GLY A 5 -22.99 10.05 3.86
C GLY A 5 -21.53 9.99 3.37
N LEU A 6 -21.14 8.92 2.73
CA LEU A 6 -19.85 8.76 2.03
C LEU A 6 -20.11 8.51 0.55
N LYS A 7 -19.36 9.18 -0.34
CA LYS A 7 -19.44 8.86 -1.77
C LYS A 7 -18.50 7.72 -2.10
N VAL A 8 -19.05 6.69 -2.75
CA VAL A 8 -18.31 5.47 -3.09
C VAL A 8 -18.38 5.21 -4.59
N ALA A 9 -17.24 4.89 -5.20
CA ALA A 9 -17.14 4.56 -6.61
C ALA A 9 -16.12 3.44 -6.86
N SER A 10 -16.43 2.52 -7.77
CA SER A 10 -15.45 1.61 -8.36
C SER A 10 -14.93 2.24 -9.66
N ILE A 11 -13.61 2.34 -9.76
CA ILE A 11 -12.93 3.01 -10.86
C ILE A 11 -11.98 2.01 -11.53
N VAL A 12 -11.98 2.01 -12.86
CA VAL A 12 -10.97 1.33 -13.68
C VAL A 12 -10.16 2.41 -14.38
N ASP A 13 -8.88 2.45 -14.07
CA ASP A 13 -7.93 3.38 -14.66
C ASP A 13 -6.98 2.63 -15.60
N ARG A 14 -6.81 3.12 -16.83
CA ARG A 14 -5.91 2.56 -17.84
C ARG A 14 -4.92 3.63 -18.28
N ILE A 15 -3.65 3.29 -18.18
CA ILE A 15 -2.54 4.17 -18.55
C ILE A 15 -1.75 3.52 -19.66
N ASP A 16 -1.87 4.05 -20.89
CA ASP A 16 -1.21 3.50 -22.08
C ASP A 16 0.25 3.98 -22.24
N GLY A 17 0.66 5.01 -21.49
CA GLY A 17 2.01 5.59 -21.55
C GLY A 17 2.41 6.27 -20.24
N PRO A 18 3.46 7.11 -20.25
CA PRO A 18 3.78 7.95 -19.11
C PRO A 18 2.65 8.92 -18.78
N SER A 19 2.17 8.92 -17.57
CA SER A 19 1.07 9.78 -17.11
C SER A 19 1.39 10.36 -15.74
N SER A 20 0.92 11.57 -15.49
CA SER A 20 0.99 12.22 -14.19
C SER A 20 -0.35 12.83 -13.84
N TRP A 21 -0.69 12.81 -12.57
CA TRP A 21 -1.92 13.44 -12.06
C TRP A 21 -1.66 14.11 -10.72
N THR A 22 -2.49 15.10 -10.43
CA THR A 22 -2.51 15.78 -9.13
C THR A 22 -3.94 15.82 -8.63
N ILE A 23 -4.13 15.42 -7.38
CA ILE A 23 -5.41 15.46 -6.68
C ILE A 23 -5.25 16.43 -5.51
N GLU A 24 -6.09 17.46 -5.49
CA GLU A 24 -6.24 18.38 -4.38
C GLU A 24 -7.73 18.63 -4.22
N ARG A 25 -8.33 18.14 -3.14
CA ARG A 25 -9.78 18.15 -2.90
C ARG A 25 -10.07 18.67 -1.49
N ASP A 26 -11.28 19.13 -1.24
CA ASP A 26 -11.80 19.54 0.06
C ASP A 26 -12.37 18.36 0.89
N VAL A 27 -12.29 17.15 0.37
CA VAL A 27 -12.66 15.89 1.03
C VAL A 27 -11.47 14.94 1.10
N HIS A 28 -11.46 14.03 2.07
CA HIS A 28 -10.46 12.95 2.09
C HIS A 28 -10.84 11.88 1.06
N ALA A 29 -9.87 11.37 0.32
CA ALA A 29 -10.07 10.24 -0.59
C ALA A 29 -9.34 9.00 -0.05
N LEU A 30 -10.10 7.97 0.34
CA LEU A 30 -9.58 6.66 0.69
C LEU A 30 -9.70 5.75 -0.54
N ILE A 31 -8.58 5.19 -0.97
CA ILE A 31 -8.47 4.36 -2.17
C ILE A 31 -8.12 2.94 -1.73
N LEU A 32 -8.95 1.96 -2.08
CA LEU A 32 -8.68 0.53 -1.92
C LEU A 32 -8.38 -0.08 -3.29
N TYR A 33 -7.17 -0.53 -3.53
CA TYR A 33 -6.81 -1.26 -4.75
C TYR A 33 -7.39 -2.66 -4.73
N GLU A 34 -8.05 -3.08 -5.82
CA GLU A 34 -8.69 -4.38 -5.93
C GLU A 34 -8.03 -5.32 -6.93
N ALA A 35 -7.55 -4.80 -8.06
CA ALA A 35 -6.95 -5.62 -9.11
C ALA A 35 -6.09 -4.78 -10.05
N GLY A 36 -5.25 -5.47 -10.83
CA GLY A 36 -4.39 -4.85 -11.82
C GLY A 36 -3.03 -4.44 -11.27
N SER A 37 -2.24 -3.80 -12.11
CA SER A 37 -0.94 -3.25 -11.76
C SER A 37 -0.57 -2.13 -12.72
N TYR A 38 0.25 -1.19 -12.27
CA TYR A 38 1.03 -0.33 -13.14
C TYR A 38 2.38 -0.99 -13.47
N HIS A 39 2.99 -0.66 -14.60
CA HIS A 39 4.37 -1.07 -14.86
C HIS A 39 5.34 -0.33 -13.94
N TRP A 40 4.99 0.89 -13.57
CA TRP A 40 5.72 1.73 -12.63
C TRP A 40 4.78 2.77 -12.03
N LEU A 41 4.87 3.01 -10.72
CA LEU A 41 4.11 4.03 -10.00
C LEU A 41 4.98 4.69 -8.94
N GLU A 42 4.97 6.00 -8.91
CA GLU A 42 5.47 6.82 -7.81
C GLU A 42 4.40 7.79 -7.34
N THR A 43 4.37 8.04 -6.05
CA THR A 43 3.39 8.96 -5.46
C THR A 43 4.02 9.87 -4.42
N TRP A 44 3.48 11.07 -4.33
CA TRP A 44 3.90 12.11 -3.38
C TRP A 44 2.67 12.68 -2.67
N LEU A 45 2.84 13.04 -1.40
CA LEU A 45 1.93 13.89 -0.68
C LEU A 45 2.66 15.18 -0.31
N ASP A 46 2.19 16.27 -0.84
CA ASP A 46 2.92 17.53 -0.96
C ASP A 46 4.32 17.20 -1.48
N GLU A 47 5.36 17.70 -1.34
CA GLU A 47 6.65 17.38 -1.95
C GLU A 47 7.33 16.09 -1.40
N ARG A 48 6.63 15.30 -0.55
CA ARG A 48 7.18 14.11 0.09
C ARG A 48 6.74 12.84 -0.63
N ARG A 49 7.69 12.05 -1.07
CA ARG A 49 7.43 10.74 -1.68
C ARG A 49 6.76 9.80 -0.68
N THR A 50 5.61 9.25 -1.05
CA THR A 50 4.79 8.39 -0.18
C THR A 50 4.91 6.92 -0.50
N SER A 51 5.21 6.56 -1.75
CA SER A 51 5.44 5.17 -2.12
C SER A 51 6.33 5.02 -3.34
N LEU A 52 6.99 3.86 -3.36
CA LEU A 52 7.74 3.30 -4.46
C LEU A 52 7.10 1.98 -4.86
N GLY A 53 6.57 1.92 -6.08
CA GLY A 53 6.09 0.70 -6.71
C GLY A 53 4.57 0.51 -6.71
N ASP A 54 4.15 -0.50 -7.48
CA ASP A 54 2.75 -0.80 -7.76
C ASP A 54 1.93 -1.08 -6.49
N PRO A 55 0.68 -0.60 -6.45
CA PRO A 55 -0.25 -0.99 -5.40
C PRO A 55 -0.60 -2.47 -5.55
N LEU A 56 -0.73 -3.17 -4.43
CA LEU A 56 -1.23 -4.54 -4.41
C LEU A 56 -2.74 -4.56 -4.13
N PRO A 57 -3.47 -5.52 -4.70
CA PRO A 57 -4.86 -5.73 -4.32
C PRO A 57 -5.03 -5.87 -2.81
N GLY A 58 -5.92 -5.07 -2.22
CA GLY A 58 -6.14 -4.95 -0.79
C GLY A 58 -5.32 -3.85 -0.10
N GLU A 59 -4.37 -3.21 -0.78
CA GLU A 59 -3.70 -2.03 -0.24
C GLU A 59 -4.61 -0.80 -0.30
N MET A 60 -4.50 0.02 0.74
CA MET A 60 -5.25 1.27 0.86
C MET A 60 -4.31 2.47 0.93
N TRP A 61 -4.82 3.57 0.41
CA TRP A 61 -4.16 4.86 0.36
C TRP A 61 -5.16 5.93 0.79
N LEU A 62 -4.71 6.87 1.59
CA LEU A 62 -5.50 8.04 1.96
C LEU A 62 -4.80 9.29 1.44
N ALA A 63 -5.51 10.06 0.61
CA ALA A 63 -5.18 11.43 0.27
C ALA A 63 -6.01 12.36 1.18
N PRO A 64 -5.38 13.03 2.16
CA PRO A 64 -6.10 13.95 3.05
C PRO A 64 -6.62 15.18 2.31
N ALA A 65 -7.77 15.70 2.75
CA ALA A 65 -8.35 16.95 2.25
C ALA A 65 -7.35 18.12 2.39
N GLY A 66 -7.35 19.02 1.42
CA GLY A 66 -6.48 20.19 1.40
C GLY A 66 -4.99 19.90 1.20
N ARG A 67 -4.63 18.64 0.94
CA ARG A 67 -3.25 18.24 0.66
C ARG A 67 -3.09 17.87 -0.81
N ARG A 68 -1.94 18.23 -1.39
CA ARG A 68 -1.61 17.92 -2.78
C ARG A 68 -1.05 16.49 -2.88
N TYR A 69 -1.86 15.59 -3.42
CA TYR A 69 -1.44 14.24 -3.75
C TYR A 69 -1.09 14.16 -5.24
N ARG A 70 0.16 13.83 -5.56
CA ARG A 70 0.66 13.67 -6.92
C ARG A 70 1.01 12.22 -7.18
N GLY A 71 0.68 11.72 -8.36
CA GLY A 71 1.10 10.42 -8.86
C GLY A 71 1.73 10.53 -10.23
N GLU A 72 2.71 9.68 -10.50
CA GLU A 72 3.29 9.44 -11.82
C GLU A 72 3.29 7.93 -12.05
N ALA A 73 2.82 7.50 -13.23
CA ALA A 73 2.78 6.09 -13.59
C ALA A 73 3.17 5.87 -15.04
N LYS A 74 3.57 4.63 -15.36
CA LYS A 74 3.81 4.17 -16.73
C LYS A 74 3.08 2.87 -16.95
N GLY A 75 2.20 2.88 -17.96
CA GLY A 75 1.48 1.71 -18.45
C GLY A 75 0.75 0.90 -17.40
N GLY A 76 -0.21 0.11 -17.86
CA GLY A 76 -0.96 -0.79 -17.00
C GLY A 76 -2.41 -0.41 -16.81
N ALA A 77 -3.14 -1.27 -16.13
CA ALA A 77 -4.53 -1.03 -15.77
C ALA A 77 -4.78 -1.47 -14.33
N VAL A 78 -5.49 -0.65 -13.58
CA VAL A 78 -5.85 -0.94 -12.19
C VAL A 78 -7.34 -0.74 -11.97
N ARG A 79 -7.90 -1.52 -11.06
CA ARG A 79 -9.22 -1.30 -10.52
C ARG A 79 -9.11 -1.01 -9.04
N TYR A 80 -9.76 0.05 -8.61
CA TYR A 80 -9.80 0.45 -7.22
C TYR A 80 -11.19 0.96 -6.82
N VAL A 81 -11.46 0.95 -5.52
CA VAL A 81 -12.62 1.61 -4.92
C VAL A 81 -12.15 2.89 -4.27
N GLU A 82 -12.79 4.00 -4.62
CA GLU A 82 -12.58 5.29 -3.99
C GLU A 82 -13.75 5.60 -3.05
N VAL A 83 -13.43 6.03 -1.83
CA VAL A 83 -14.39 6.50 -0.83
C VAL A 83 -14.05 7.95 -0.49
N GLU A 84 -14.92 8.88 -0.85
CA GLU A 84 -14.81 10.29 -0.43
C GLU A 84 -15.41 10.44 0.98
N ILE A 85 -14.59 10.93 1.90
CA ILE A 85 -14.95 11.11 3.31
C ILE A 85 -14.94 12.63 3.60
N PRO A 86 -16.09 13.25 3.95
CA PRO A 86 -16.15 14.66 4.34
C PRO A 86 -15.27 14.96 5.56
N THR A 87 -14.65 16.13 5.58
CA THR A 87 -13.82 16.59 6.71
C THR A 87 -14.60 16.73 8.02
N SER A 88 -15.93 16.89 7.93
CA SER A 88 -16.82 16.87 9.10
C SER A 88 -16.95 15.48 9.75
N ARG A 89 -16.62 14.40 9.03
CA ARG A 89 -16.71 13.02 9.54
C ARG A 89 -15.37 12.44 9.96
N LEU A 90 -14.29 12.88 9.34
CA LEU A 90 -12.94 12.45 9.66
C LEU A 90 -12.05 13.68 9.80
N VAL A 91 -11.45 13.85 10.97
CA VAL A 91 -10.44 14.89 11.20
C VAL A 91 -9.07 14.27 11.02
N VAL A 92 -8.28 14.80 10.09
CA VAL A 92 -6.90 14.39 9.85
C VAL A 92 -6.00 15.54 10.27
N ALA A 93 -5.11 15.29 11.23
CA ALA A 93 -4.19 16.32 11.70
C ALA A 93 -3.24 16.77 10.56
N PRO A 94 -2.85 18.05 10.49
CA PRO A 94 -2.03 18.58 9.41
C PRO A 94 -0.67 17.88 9.24
N ASP A 95 -0.13 17.38 10.33
CA ASP A 95 1.14 16.63 10.38
C ASP A 95 0.97 15.11 10.13
N THR A 96 -0.28 14.65 10.01
CA THR A 96 -0.56 13.23 9.72
C THR A 96 0.04 12.86 8.38
N ARG A 97 0.82 11.81 8.38
CA ARG A 97 1.36 11.21 7.16
C ARG A 97 0.24 10.54 6.39
N ALA A 98 0.33 10.57 5.07
CA ALA A 98 -0.58 9.81 4.24
C ALA A 98 -0.58 8.33 4.67
N LEU A 99 -1.76 7.76 4.77
CA LEU A 99 -1.90 6.32 4.83
C LEU A 99 -1.50 5.79 3.45
N ALA A 100 -0.25 5.38 3.29
CA ALA A 100 0.25 4.88 2.03
C ALA A 100 0.49 3.38 2.12
N ALA A 101 -0.07 2.65 1.15
CA ALA A 101 0.13 1.22 1.01
C ALA A 101 -0.18 0.47 2.33
N HIS A 102 -1.25 0.83 3.01
CA HIS A 102 -1.74 0.20 4.24
C HIS A 102 -2.54 -1.06 3.92
N TYR A 103 -2.37 -2.08 4.75
CA TYR A 103 -3.11 -3.34 4.63
C TYR A 103 -3.92 -3.59 5.91
N ASP A 104 -5.24 -3.55 5.79
CA ASP A 104 -6.14 -3.89 6.89
C ASP A 104 -7.38 -4.59 6.31
N LEU A 105 -7.57 -5.85 6.70
CA LEU A 105 -8.67 -6.68 6.19
C LEU A 105 -10.03 -6.15 6.62
N THR A 106 -10.13 -5.54 7.80
CA THR A 106 -11.38 -4.99 8.32
C THR A 106 -11.78 -3.75 7.55
N LEU A 107 -10.84 -2.79 7.37
CA LEU A 107 -11.08 -1.61 6.54
C LEU A 107 -11.43 -1.99 5.11
N ALA A 108 -10.72 -2.95 4.52
CA ALA A 108 -11.01 -3.42 3.16
C ALA A 108 -12.40 -4.07 3.05
N ALA A 109 -12.84 -4.82 4.07
CA ALA A 109 -14.17 -5.40 4.10
C ALA A 109 -15.26 -4.32 4.20
N LEU A 110 -15.06 -3.29 5.03
CA LEU A 110 -15.98 -2.17 5.19
C LEU A 110 -16.11 -1.35 3.90
N VAL A 111 -15.00 -1.08 3.20
CA VAL A 111 -15.02 -0.40 1.89
C VAL A 111 -15.83 -1.20 0.87
N ARG A 112 -15.66 -2.53 0.83
CA ARG A 112 -16.45 -3.40 -0.07
C ARG A 112 -17.93 -3.46 0.31
N ALA A 113 -18.25 -3.46 1.60
CA ALA A 113 -19.63 -3.40 2.08
C ALA A 113 -20.31 -2.08 1.64
N LEU A 114 -19.62 -0.95 1.76
CA LEU A 114 -20.10 0.34 1.23
C LEU A 114 -20.32 0.28 -0.29
N LEU A 115 -19.39 -0.30 -1.04
CA LEU A 115 -19.55 -0.45 -2.50
C LEU A 115 -20.77 -1.33 -2.85
N ALA A 116 -21.13 -2.29 -1.99
CA ALA A 116 -22.33 -3.09 -2.12
C ALA A 116 -23.61 -2.37 -1.64
N GLY A 117 -23.51 -1.14 -1.13
CA GLY A 117 -24.65 -0.33 -0.67
C GLY A 117 -24.97 -0.45 0.81
N ASP A 118 -24.13 -1.13 1.61
CA ASP A 118 -24.35 -1.27 3.06
C ASP A 118 -23.95 0.01 3.81
N ALA A 119 -24.92 0.84 4.12
CA ALA A 119 -24.72 2.09 4.84
C ALA A 119 -24.23 1.89 6.29
N ALA A 120 -24.47 0.72 6.91
CA ALA A 120 -24.03 0.44 8.27
C ALA A 120 -22.49 0.33 8.37
N ALA A 121 -21.80 0.13 7.26
CA ALA A 121 -20.33 0.10 7.22
C ALA A 121 -19.66 1.48 7.34
N ALA A 122 -20.40 2.60 7.17
CA ALA A 122 -19.83 3.94 7.09
C ALA A 122 -19.19 4.40 8.42
N ASP A 123 -19.90 4.33 9.53
CA ASP A 123 -19.39 4.78 10.84
C ASP A 123 -18.23 3.90 11.35
N PRO A 124 -18.31 2.55 11.27
CA PRO A 124 -17.16 1.69 11.57
C PRO A 124 -15.93 2.00 10.74
N LEU A 125 -16.07 2.24 9.42
CA LEU A 125 -14.96 2.62 8.55
C LEU A 125 -14.24 3.88 9.06
N VAL A 126 -15.00 4.95 9.28
CA VAL A 126 -14.45 6.23 9.75
C VAL A 126 -13.79 6.09 11.12
N THR A 127 -14.42 5.35 12.04
CA THR A 127 -13.90 5.14 13.39
C THR A 127 -12.56 4.38 13.38
N ILE A 128 -12.47 3.29 12.62
CA ILE A 128 -11.23 2.50 12.55
C ILE A 128 -10.15 3.29 11.82
N LEU A 129 -10.51 4.01 10.76
CA LEU A 129 -9.56 4.86 10.03
C LEU A 129 -8.99 5.96 10.92
N ALA A 130 -9.82 6.66 11.70
CA ALA A 130 -9.37 7.68 12.64
C ALA A 130 -8.35 7.12 13.64
N ARG A 131 -8.65 5.99 14.28
CA ARG A 131 -7.71 5.31 15.20
C ARG A 131 -6.41 4.88 14.53
N THR A 132 -6.48 4.41 13.29
CA THR A 132 -5.30 4.04 12.51
C THR A 132 -4.39 5.24 12.28
N LEU A 133 -4.97 6.39 11.92
CA LEU A 133 -4.24 7.64 11.68
C LEU A 133 -3.64 8.21 12.98
N GLU A 134 -4.37 8.17 14.09
CA GLU A 134 -3.85 8.55 15.42
C GLU A 134 -2.63 7.72 15.81
N GLY A 135 -2.68 6.39 15.59
CA GLY A 135 -1.55 5.50 15.83
C GLY A 135 -0.34 5.75 14.93
N MET A 136 -0.53 6.43 13.80
CA MET A 136 0.52 6.83 12.86
C MET A 136 1.07 8.24 13.11
N ALA A 137 0.42 9.05 13.95
CA ALA A 137 0.90 10.36 14.35
C ALA A 137 2.22 10.22 15.12
N GLY A 138 3.33 10.53 14.48
CA GLY A 138 4.68 10.30 14.99
C GLY A 138 5.37 11.61 15.39
N ARG A 139 6.41 11.49 16.22
CA ARG A 139 7.31 12.61 16.55
C ARG A 139 7.88 13.23 15.25
N PRO A 140 8.03 14.57 15.20
CA PRO A 140 8.69 15.22 14.07
C PRO A 140 10.11 14.67 13.89
N VAL A 141 10.44 14.29 12.66
CA VAL A 141 11.76 13.75 12.29
C VAL A 141 12.59 14.88 11.69
N VAL A 142 13.81 15.04 12.19
CA VAL A 142 14.77 16.02 11.67
C VAL A 142 15.10 15.69 10.20
N PRO A 143 15.14 16.69 9.27
CA PRO A 143 15.32 16.45 7.84
C PRO A 143 16.47 15.50 7.45
N PRO A 144 17.71 15.62 7.99
CA PRO A 144 18.80 14.70 7.66
C PRO A 144 18.52 13.24 8.02
N VAL A 145 17.71 12.97 9.06
CA VAL A 145 17.33 11.61 9.46
C VAL A 145 16.29 11.05 8.50
N ALA A 146 15.35 11.89 8.05
CA ALA A 146 14.35 11.47 7.07
C ALA A 146 14.98 11.09 5.71
N GLU A 147 15.98 11.82 5.26
CA GLU A 147 16.75 11.50 4.04
C GLU A 147 17.45 10.15 4.18
N ARG A 148 18.17 9.92 5.26
CA ARG A 148 18.85 8.63 5.53
C ARG A 148 17.88 7.45 5.59
N ILE A 149 16.67 7.65 6.10
CA ILE A 149 15.63 6.61 6.09
C ILE A 149 15.10 6.37 4.67
N ASN A 150 14.96 7.42 3.85
CA ASN A 150 14.57 7.27 2.44
C ASN A 150 15.64 6.52 1.64
N ASP A 151 16.92 6.82 1.84
CA ASP A 151 18.03 6.10 1.21
C ASP A 151 18.04 4.63 1.63
N LEU A 152 17.84 4.36 2.92
CA LEU A 152 17.70 3.00 3.42
C LEU A 152 16.50 2.27 2.81
N MET A 153 15.36 2.93 2.63
CA MET A 153 14.21 2.31 1.95
C MET A 153 14.54 1.93 0.51
N ALA A 154 15.28 2.76 -0.22
CA ALA A 154 15.76 2.43 -1.56
C ALA A 154 16.75 1.25 -1.52
N PHE A 155 17.69 1.23 -0.59
CA PHE A 155 18.62 0.13 -0.39
C PHE A 155 17.89 -1.20 -0.09
N ILE A 156 16.90 -1.20 0.81
CA ILE A 156 16.08 -2.39 1.11
C ILE A 156 15.47 -2.99 -0.17
N GLN A 157 15.03 -2.16 -1.12
CA GLN A 157 14.43 -2.64 -2.38
C GLN A 157 15.44 -3.43 -3.23
N THR A 158 16.72 -3.12 -3.15
CA THR A 158 17.78 -3.86 -3.88
C THR A 158 18.16 -5.16 -3.19
N GLN A 159 17.83 -5.33 -1.89
CA GLN A 159 18.26 -6.45 -1.03
C GLN A 159 17.13 -7.43 -0.67
N LEU A 160 16.00 -7.41 -1.36
CA LEU A 160 14.83 -8.21 -0.98
C LEU A 160 15.05 -9.72 -1.03
N GLU A 161 15.93 -10.20 -1.90
CA GLU A 161 16.27 -11.64 -2.06
C GLU A 161 17.21 -12.16 -0.96
N GLY A 162 18.01 -11.26 -0.39
CA GLY A 162 19.01 -11.58 0.62
C GLY A 162 18.46 -11.78 2.03
N SER A 163 19.35 -12.06 2.95
CA SER A 163 19.04 -12.21 4.39
C SER A 163 19.30 -10.93 5.18
N LEU A 164 18.99 -9.75 4.60
CA LEU A 164 19.25 -8.44 5.21
C LEU A 164 18.66 -8.37 6.63
N THR A 165 19.51 -8.17 7.62
CA THR A 165 19.15 -8.06 9.04
C THR A 165 18.88 -6.61 9.45
N VAL A 166 18.28 -6.42 10.62
CA VAL A 166 18.05 -5.06 11.17
C VAL A 166 19.38 -4.39 11.53
N GLU A 167 20.36 -5.17 11.95
CA GLU A 167 21.73 -4.72 12.25
C GLU A 167 22.43 -4.18 10.99
N GLU A 168 22.33 -4.89 9.87
CA GLU A 168 22.86 -4.44 8.59
C GLU A 168 22.15 -3.19 8.08
N MET A 169 20.82 -3.11 8.24
CA MET A 169 20.04 -1.90 7.93
C MET A 169 20.48 -0.71 8.79
N ALA A 170 20.78 -0.94 10.07
CA ALA A 170 21.24 0.10 10.98
C ALA A 170 22.65 0.60 10.59
N ALA A 171 23.54 -0.32 10.24
CA ALA A 171 24.87 0.00 9.73
C ALA A 171 24.80 0.84 8.44
N GLU A 172 23.97 0.43 7.47
CA GLU A 172 23.75 1.16 6.22
C GLU A 172 23.23 2.58 6.46
N ALA A 173 22.27 2.74 7.37
CA ALA A 173 21.75 4.04 7.74
C ALA A 173 22.72 4.86 8.63
N GLY A 174 23.86 4.29 9.07
CA GLY A 174 24.80 4.92 10.01
C GLY A 174 24.12 5.22 11.36
N MET A 175 23.30 4.30 11.87
CA MET A 175 22.54 4.45 13.11
C MET A 175 22.75 3.24 14.03
N SER A 176 22.49 3.39 15.33
CA SER A 176 22.28 2.24 16.19
C SER A 176 20.95 1.55 15.86
N VAL A 177 20.81 0.25 16.16
CA VAL A 177 19.57 -0.50 15.92
C VAL A 177 18.35 0.17 16.59
N ASN A 178 18.50 0.62 17.83
CA ASN A 178 17.41 1.32 18.53
C ASN A 178 17.03 2.65 17.85
N SER A 179 18.03 3.44 17.45
CA SER A 179 17.81 4.70 16.73
C SER A 179 17.12 4.45 15.39
N LEU A 180 17.58 3.42 14.65
CA LEU A 180 16.94 3.02 13.41
C LEU A 180 15.47 2.66 13.62
N ILE A 181 15.16 1.77 14.58
CA ILE A 181 13.76 1.34 14.81
C ILE A 181 12.88 2.55 15.12
N VAL A 182 13.32 3.45 16.01
CA VAL A 182 12.55 4.65 16.38
C VAL A 182 12.33 5.56 15.18
N HIS A 183 13.39 5.93 14.48
CA HIS A 183 13.30 6.89 13.37
C HIS A 183 12.62 6.29 12.15
N PHE A 184 12.92 5.03 11.82
CA PHE A 184 12.28 4.34 10.71
C PHE A 184 10.76 4.20 10.94
N THR A 185 10.36 3.80 12.17
CA THR A 185 8.93 3.72 12.52
C THR A 185 8.27 5.09 12.49
N SER A 186 8.96 6.12 12.98
CA SER A 186 8.48 7.50 12.92
C SER A 186 8.33 8.01 11.47
N VAL A 187 9.22 7.61 10.53
CA VAL A 187 9.12 8.00 9.11
C VAL A 187 8.09 7.19 8.35
N THR A 188 8.01 5.88 8.58
CA THR A 188 7.27 4.95 7.71
C THR A 188 6.00 4.39 8.35
N GLY A 189 5.79 4.60 9.65
CA GLY A 189 4.72 3.97 10.43
C GLY A 189 4.96 2.48 10.72
N ARG A 190 6.15 1.92 10.39
CA ARG A 190 6.48 0.49 10.53
C ARG A 190 7.91 0.29 10.98
N THR A 191 8.18 -0.81 11.68
CA THR A 191 9.57 -1.17 11.95
C THR A 191 10.30 -1.58 10.66
N PRO A 192 11.65 -1.48 10.61
CA PRO A 192 12.43 -1.89 9.42
C PRO A 192 12.11 -3.33 8.96
N ALA A 193 12.02 -4.27 9.91
CA ALA A 193 11.69 -5.66 9.63
C ALA A 193 10.27 -5.83 9.03
N GLN A 194 9.28 -5.11 9.57
CA GLN A 194 7.91 -5.10 9.04
C GLN A 194 7.86 -4.50 7.62
N TYR A 195 8.63 -3.44 7.38
CA TYR A 195 8.73 -2.82 6.06
C TYR A 195 9.34 -3.80 5.05
N MET A 196 10.48 -4.42 5.37
CA MET A 196 11.12 -5.41 4.50
C MET A 196 10.21 -6.60 4.20
N LEU A 197 9.58 -7.17 5.23
CA LEU A 197 8.63 -8.29 5.05
C LEU A 197 7.50 -7.91 4.08
N ARG A 198 7.01 -6.68 4.18
CA ARG A 198 5.98 -6.18 3.28
C ARG A 198 6.49 -6.05 1.85
N GLN A 199 7.69 -5.52 1.62
CA GLN A 199 8.26 -5.43 0.28
C GLN A 199 8.47 -6.81 -0.35
N ARG A 200 8.94 -7.80 0.43
CA ARG A 200 9.03 -9.20 -0.02
C ARG A 200 7.66 -9.76 -0.39
N LEU A 201 6.63 -9.48 0.42
CA LEU A 201 5.27 -9.94 0.14
C LEU A 201 4.72 -9.29 -1.15
N ARG A 202 4.96 -7.99 -1.36
CA ARG A 202 4.60 -7.29 -2.61
C ARG A 202 5.25 -7.94 -3.83
N ARG A 203 6.56 -8.19 -3.75
CA ARG A 203 7.29 -8.86 -4.83
C ARG A 203 6.75 -10.28 -5.09
N ALA A 204 6.40 -11.02 -4.04
CA ALA A 204 5.78 -12.34 -4.17
C ALA A 204 4.41 -12.27 -4.88
N CYS A 205 3.56 -11.30 -4.51
CA CYS A 205 2.28 -11.06 -5.20
C CYS A 205 2.49 -10.72 -6.67
N TRP A 206 3.46 -9.87 -6.99
CA TRP A 206 3.80 -9.53 -8.37
C TRP A 206 4.24 -10.76 -9.17
N PHE A 207 5.13 -11.60 -8.62
CA PHE A 207 5.53 -12.86 -9.27
C PHE A 207 4.35 -13.80 -9.48
N LEU A 208 3.46 -13.92 -8.50
CA LEU A 208 2.26 -14.76 -8.60
C LEU A 208 1.35 -14.34 -9.76
N MET A 209 1.24 -13.04 -10.04
CA MET A 209 0.40 -12.51 -11.11
C MET A 209 1.08 -12.53 -12.49
N ASN A 210 2.41 -12.34 -12.55
CA ASN A 210 3.10 -12.01 -13.79
C ASN A 210 4.11 -13.07 -14.25
N ARG A 211 4.36 -14.12 -13.45
CA ARG A 211 5.36 -15.14 -13.77
C ARG A 211 4.82 -16.56 -13.55
N PRO A 212 5.12 -17.50 -14.44
CA PRO A 212 4.70 -18.90 -14.31
C PRO A 212 5.62 -19.69 -13.34
N LEU A 213 6.04 -19.06 -12.25
CA LEU A 213 6.88 -19.67 -11.22
C LEU A 213 6.03 -20.44 -10.21
N SER A 214 6.54 -21.54 -9.67
CA SER A 214 5.96 -22.23 -8.53
C SER A 214 6.00 -21.36 -7.27
N VAL A 215 5.13 -21.63 -6.31
CA VAL A 215 5.12 -20.89 -5.03
C VAL A 215 6.44 -21.09 -4.27
N ALA A 216 7.10 -22.24 -4.42
CA ALA A 216 8.40 -22.51 -3.81
C ALA A 216 9.50 -21.62 -4.42
N GLU A 217 9.58 -21.55 -5.76
CA GLU A 217 10.51 -20.66 -6.45
C GLU A 217 10.28 -19.20 -6.08
N ILE A 218 9.01 -18.76 -6.01
CA ILE A 218 8.68 -17.41 -5.58
C ILE A 218 9.12 -17.15 -4.13
N ALA A 219 8.97 -18.12 -3.21
CA ALA A 219 9.43 -17.96 -1.84
C ALA A 219 10.93 -17.62 -1.79
N PHE A 220 11.75 -18.37 -2.51
CA PHE A 220 13.19 -18.12 -2.56
C PHE A 220 13.54 -16.81 -3.28
N ALA A 221 12.94 -16.54 -4.45
CA ALA A 221 13.18 -15.33 -5.23
C ALA A 221 12.72 -14.04 -4.52
N THR A 222 12.00 -14.15 -3.41
CA THR A 222 11.50 -13.02 -2.64
C THR A 222 12.00 -13.00 -1.20
N GLY A 223 13.03 -13.79 -0.88
CA GLY A 223 13.73 -13.78 0.40
C GLY A 223 12.96 -14.41 1.56
N PHE A 224 11.97 -15.27 1.29
CA PHE A 224 11.36 -16.09 2.33
C PHE A 224 12.20 -17.35 2.57
N SER A 225 12.37 -17.73 3.84
CA SER A 225 13.19 -18.87 4.24
C SER A 225 12.65 -20.22 3.73
N SER A 226 11.37 -20.31 3.38
CA SER A 226 10.75 -21.52 2.85
C SER A 226 9.38 -21.24 2.22
N HIS A 227 8.89 -22.18 1.41
CA HIS A 227 7.52 -22.21 0.91
C HIS A 227 6.48 -22.10 2.05
N ALA A 228 6.69 -22.83 3.15
CA ALA A 228 5.78 -22.82 4.30
C ALA A 228 5.75 -21.44 4.97
N HIS A 229 6.90 -20.77 5.09
CA HIS A 229 7.00 -19.42 5.63
C HIS A 229 6.22 -18.42 4.76
N LEU A 230 6.41 -18.42 3.44
CA LEU A 230 5.63 -17.59 2.53
C LEU A 230 4.14 -17.84 2.70
N CYS A 231 3.69 -19.11 2.70
CA CYS A 231 2.27 -19.47 2.84
C CYS A 231 1.68 -18.99 4.16
N ALA A 232 2.40 -19.11 5.27
CA ALA A 232 1.96 -18.65 6.59
C ALA A 232 1.81 -17.12 6.64
N ILE A 233 2.79 -16.39 6.12
CA ILE A 233 2.75 -14.93 6.04
C ILE A 233 1.61 -14.46 5.12
N PHE A 234 1.44 -15.12 3.97
CA PHE A 234 0.37 -14.80 3.01
C PHE A 234 -1.00 -14.93 3.67
N ARG A 235 -1.31 -16.07 4.31
CA ARG A 235 -2.58 -16.26 5.02
C ARG A 235 -2.79 -15.23 6.12
N ARG A 236 -1.76 -14.97 6.94
CA ARG A 236 -1.83 -14.02 8.05
C ARG A 236 -2.06 -12.58 7.58
N LYS A 237 -1.44 -12.18 6.45
CA LYS A 237 -1.47 -10.79 5.96
C LYS A 237 -2.55 -10.53 4.92
N LEU A 238 -2.88 -11.51 4.08
CA LEU A 238 -3.77 -11.37 2.93
C LEU A 238 -5.05 -12.22 3.06
N GLY A 239 -5.19 -12.98 4.15
CA GLY A 239 -6.37 -13.80 4.43
C GLY A 239 -6.54 -15.04 3.53
N MET A 240 -5.56 -15.33 2.63
CA MET A 240 -5.65 -16.45 1.68
C MET A 240 -4.27 -17.02 1.37
N SER A 241 -4.21 -18.18 0.72
CA SER A 241 -2.95 -18.78 0.27
C SER A 241 -2.43 -18.12 -1.01
N PRO A 242 -1.10 -18.25 -1.31
CA PRO A 242 -0.54 -17.77 -2.57
C PRO A 242 -1.23 -18.35 -3.81
N GLY A 243 -1.61 -19.63 -3.78
CA GLY A 243 -2.30 -20.27 -4.90
C GLY A 243 -3.73 -19.74 -5.11
N GLU A 244 -4.47 -19.46 -4.03
CA GLU A 244 -5.76 -18.79 -4.09
C GLU A 244 -5.63 -17.36 -4.61
N TRP A 245 -4.60 -16.64 -4.16
CA TRP A 245 -4.28 -15.32 -4.64
C TRP A 245 -4.05 -15.32 -6.16
N ARG A 246 -3.19 -16.21 -6.67
CA ARG A 246 -2.92 -16.35 -8.09
C ARG A 246 -4.21 -16.56 -8.89
N ARG A 247 -5.03 -17.56 -8.52
CA ARG A 247 -6.27 -17.85 -9.22
C ARG A 247 -7.21 -16.64 -9.26
N ARG A 248 -7.33 -15.93 -8.15
CA ARG A 248 -8.26 -14.80 -8.01
C ARG A 248 -7.84 -13.58 -8.82
N HIS A 249 -6.54 -13.31 -8.93
CA HIS A 249 -6.04 -12.07 -9.51
C HIS A 249 -5.55 -12.24 -10.95
N VAL A 250 -5.06 -13.41 -11.35
CA VAL A 250 -4.76 -13.68 -12.77
C VAL A 250 -6.04 -13.74 -13.59
N SER A 251 -7.10 -14.37 -13.09
CA SER A 251 -8.41 -14.41 -13.79
C SER A 251 -9.06 -13.02 -13.91
N ALA A 252 -8.70 -12.05 -13.06
CA ALA A 252 -9.24 -10.69 -13.13
C ALA A 252 -8.52 -9.80 -14.16
N ILE A 253 -7.38 -10.26 -14.69
CA ILE A 253 -6.54 -9.53 -15.68
C ILE A 253 -6.78 -10.03 -17.11
N VAL A 254 -7.48 -11.16 -17.31
CA VAL A 254 -7.88 -11.59 -18.64
C VAL A 254 -8.81 -10.53 -19.22
N PRO A 255 -8.42 -9.79 -20.27
CA PRO A 255 -9.33 -8.86 -20.92
C PRO A 255 -10.55 -9.63 -21.42
N PRO A 256 -11.75 -9.04 -21.37
CA PRO A 256 -12.88 -9.64 -22.08
C PRO A 256 -12.47 -9.82 -23.54
N ALA A 257 -12.78 -10.98 -24.12
CA ALA A 257 -12.48 -11.32 -25.49
C ALA A 257 -13.13 -10.30 -26.44
N TRP A 258 -12.34 -9.33 -26.89
CA TRP A 258 -12.66 -8.42 -28.00
C TRP A 258 -11.48 -8.32 -28.98
N GLU A 259 -10.68 -9.37 -29.09
CA GLU A 259 -9.79 -9.60 -30.20
C GLU A 259 -10.46 -10.61 -31.14
N GLU A 260 -11.37 -10.12 -32.00
CA GLU A 260 -11.66 -10.59 -33.35
C GLU A 260 -12.00 -9.40 -34.23
#